data_e261a45d1332e25665a9e06a47a086ad
#
_entry.id   e261a45d1332e25665a9e06a47a086ad
#
_cell.length_a   1.000
_cell.length_b   1.000
_cell.length_c   1.000
_cell.angle_alpha   90.00
_cell.angle_beta   90.00
_cell.angle_gamma   90.00
#
_symmetry.space_group_name_H-M   'P 1'
#
loop_
_entity.id
_entity.type
_entity.pdbx_description
1 polymer ?
#
loop_
_entity_poly.entity_id
_entity_poly.type
_entity_poly.pdbx_seq_one_letter_code
_entity_poly.pdbx_strand_id
1 'polypeptide(L)'
;MERSRRIGIHRYSAGRSHLAEDQLASETLIHLHSEEIKIASLLGTPTDLKELFLGHACSEGYGCFPDAKIEAEQTLSGSVNVSIDQPISSPDSNRGVITSSCGACNADGLEELMEGLPMYSSIHLPIEHPILYQALESMKTLQIGFADTGGMHAAALWNHHLGLRHLREDIGRHNAVDKTIGSGLIEGVSFDEELLFLSGRCGWDIVAKAARSGIGTIVCIGACSTLAADTARSLGMRIYSFMKRESSVAIGLLSH
;
A
#
# COMPACT_ATOMS: atom_id res chain seq x y z
N MET A 1 -0.41 19.43 -4.53
CA MET A 1 -1.72 19.03 -5.13
C MET A 1 -2.65 18.68 -3.97
N GLU A 2 -3.97 18.74 -4.20
CA GLU A 2 -4.95 18.58 -3.11
C GLU A 2 -5.35 17.11 -2.96
N ARG A 3 -5.49 16.64 -1.71
CA ARG A 3 -5.95 15.29 -1.36
C ARG A 3 -7.40 15.04 -1.75
N SER A 4 -8.23 16.07 -1.67
CA SER A 4 -9.68 16.01 -1.91
C SER A 4 -10.18 17.33 -2.49
N ARG A 5 -11.32 17.30 -3.15
CA ARG A 5 -11.95 18.46 -3.75
C ARG A 5 -13.44 18.50 -3.46
N ARG A 6 -13.94 19.69 -3.15
CA ARG A 6 -15.38 19.94 -2.98
C ARG A 6 -16.06 20.03 -4.34
N ILE A 7 -17.16 19.29 -4.52
CA ILE A 7 -17.98 19.31 -5.72
C ILE A 7 -19.47 19.38 -5.40
N GLY A 8 -20.25 19.99 -6.30
CA GLY A 8 -21.70 20.00 -6.24
C GLY A 8 -22.26 18.61 -6.54
N ILE A 9 -23.19 18.15 -5.70
CA ILE A 9 -23.86 16.86 -5.83
C ILE A 9 -25.38 16.99 -5.67
N HIS A 10 -26.11 15.97 -6.07
CA HIS A 10 -27.49 15.76 -5.65
C HIS A 10 -27.54 14.71 -4.54
N ARG A 11 -28.01 15.12 -3.36
CA ARG A 11 -28.19 14.19 -2.24
C ARG A 11 -29.64 13.72 -2.18
N TYR A 12 -29.84 12.40 -2.17
CA TYR A 12 -31.16 11.78 -2.07
C TYR A 12 -31.42 11.37 -0.64
N SER A 13 -32.54 11.82 -0.05
CA SER A 13 -33.03 11.39 1.25
C SER A 13 -34.55 11.42 1.26
N ALA A 14 -35.19 10.42 1.89
CA ALA A 14 -36.65 10.31 2.00
C ALA A 14 -37.42 10.51 0.68
N GLY A 15 -36.89 9.99 -0.43
CA GLY A 15 -37.51 10.08 -1.75
C GLY A 15 -37.41 11.45 -2.46
N ARG A 16 -36.63 12.38 -1.90
CA ARG A 16 -36.39 13.71 -2.48
C ARG A 16 -34.92 13.93 -2.74
N SER A 17 -34.60 14.66 -3.83
CA SER A 17 -33.25 15.12 -4.09
C SER A 17 -33.11 16.61 -3.79
N HIS A 18 -31.95 17.01 -3.29
CA HIS A 18 -31.59 18.43 -3.11
C HIS A 18 -30.13 18.63 -3.50
N LEU A 19 -29.83 19.85 -3.95
CA LEU A 19 -28.45 20.25 -4.25
C LEU A 19 -27.67 20.35 -2.92
N ALA A 20 -26.47 19.83 -2.91
CA ALA A 20 -25.56 19.87 -1.80
C ALA A 20 -24.11 19.93 -2.32
N GLU A 21 -23.17 20.14 -1.45
CA GLU A 21 -21.74 19.94 -1.73
C GLU A 21 -21.22 18.75 -0.93
N ASP A 22 -20.25 18.05 -1.51
CA ASP A 22 -19.53 16.96 -0.82
C ASP A 22 -18.05 17.03 -1.13
N GLN A 23 -17.24 16.47 -0.19
CA GLN A 23 -15.80 16.40 -0.32
C GLN A 23 -15.45 15.03 -0.92
N LEU A 24 -14.89 15.00 -2.12
CA LEU A 24 -14.48 13.75 -2.77
C LEU A 24 -12.96 13.64 -2.82
N ALA A 25 -12.46 12.40 -2.66
CA ALA A 25 -11.05 12.10 -2.81
C ALA A 25 -10.56 12.48 -4.22
N SER A 26 -9.43 13.17 -4.29
CA SER A 26 -8.81 13.48 -5.57
C SER A 26 -8.16 12.23 -6.15
N GLU A 27 -8.42 11.98 -7.43
CA GLU A 27 -7.80 10.90 -8.20
C GLU A 27 -7.25 11.47 -9.50
N THR A 28 -6.02 11.10 -9.83
CA THR A 28 -5.39 11.48 -11.09
C THR A 28 -4.48 10.37 -11.62
N LEU A 29 -4.12 10.49 -12.90
CA LEU A 29 -3.14 9.61 -13.53
C LEU A 29 -1.74 10.07 -13.15
N ILE A 30 -0.96 9.17 -12.55
CA ILE A 30 0.42 9.39 -12.08
C ILE A 30 1.33 8.50 -12.90
N HIS A 31 2.29 9.09 -13.60
CA HIS A 31 3.31 8.38 -14.36
C HIS A 31 4.62 8.39 -13.59
N LEU A 32 5.18 7.21 -13.35
CA LEU A 32 6.48 7.04 -12.72
C LEU A 32 7.55 6.86 -13.81
N HIS A 33 8.60 7.66 -13.75
CA HIS A 33 9.68 7.68 -14.74
C HIS A 33 11.04 7.47 -14.07
N SER A 34 11.90 6.71 -14.73
CA SER A 34 13.33 6.65 -14.45
C SER A 34 14.02 7.27 -15.66
N GLU A 35 14.63 8.44 -15.50
CA GLU A 35 15.08 9.27 -16.61
C GLU A 35 13.94 9.48 -17.63
N GLU A 36 14.16 9.13 -18.91
CA GLU A 36 13.16 9.23 -19.98
C GLU A 36 12.24 8.00 -20.10
N ILE A 37 12.47 6.96 -19.29
CA ILE A 37 11.74 5.70 -19.38
C ILE A 37 10.58 5.68 -18.38
N LYS A 38 9.38 5.49 -18.90
CA LYS A 38 8.20 5.28 -18.04
C LYS A 38 8.20 3.86 -17.51
N ILE A 39 8.21 3.71 -16.16
CA ILE A 39 8.20 2.43 -15.45
C ILE A 39 6.79 2.00 -15.01
N ALA A 40 5.92 2.95 -14.68
CA ALA A 40 4.54 2.64 -14.29
C ALA A 40 3.56 3.79 -14.61
N SER A 41 2.27 3.46 -14.67
CA SER A 41 1.16 4.42 -14.70
C SER A 41 0.11 3.99 -13.68
N LEU A 42 -0.17 4.84 -12.71
CA LEU A 42 -1.03 4.56 -11.57
C LEU A 42 -2.19 5.56 -11.52
N LEU A 43 -3.38 5.11 -11.13
CA LEU A 43 -4.45 6.00 -10.67
C LEU A 43 -4.33 6.13 -9.15
N GLY A 44 -4.29 7.37 -8.65
CA GLY A 44 -4.09 7.60 -7.22
C GLY A 44 -4.31 9.04 -6.80
N THR A 45 -4.28 9.24 -5.49
CA THR A 45 -4.35 10.57 -4.88
C THR A 45 -3.00 11.28 -5.04
N PRO A 46 -2.97 12.51 -5.61
CA PRO A 46 -1.73 13.20 -5.98
C PRO A 46 -1.02 13.87 -4.79
N THR A 47 -0.89 13.14 -3.69
CA THR A 47 -0.12 13.54 -2.50
C THR A 47 0.96 12.49 -2.21
N ASP A 48 1.95 12.85 -1.39
CA ASP A 48 3.01 11.93 -0.95
C ASP A 48 3.69 11.21 -2.15
N LEU A 49 3.98 11.97 -3.22
CA LEU A 49 4.42 11.42 -4.51
C LEU A 49 5.86 10.88 -4.46
N LYS A 50 6.71 11.46 -3.61
CA LYS A 50 8.06 10.93 -3.34
C LYS A 50 7.95 9.57 -2.69
N GLU A 51 7.15 9.46 -1.65
CA GLU A 51 6.87 8.21 -0.95
C GLU A 51 6.26 7.16 -1.89
N LEU A 52 5.29 7.58 -2.72
CA LEU A 52 4.67 6.69 -3.71
C LEU A 52 5.72 6.09 -4.65
N PHE A 53 6.60 6.94 -5.22
CA PHE A 53 7.64 6.46 -6.14
C PHE A 53 8.59 5.49 -5.46
N LEU A 54 9.18 5.87 -4.33
CA LEU A 54 10.18 5.07 -3.63
C LEU A 54 9.61 3.75 -3.13
N GLY A 55 8.41 3.80 -2.57
CA GLY A 55 7.74 2.59 -2.10
C GLY A 55 7.33 1.67 -3.24
N HIS A 56 6.83 2.21 -4.35
CA HIS A 56 6.50 1.43 -5.54
C HIS A 56 7.76 0.74 -6.11
N ALA A 57 8.86 1.47 -6.25
CA ALA A 57 10.11 0.92 -6.74
C ALA A 57 10.60 -0.24 -5.86
N CYS A 58 10.57 -0.08 -4.53
CA CYS A 58 10.99 -1.12 -3.59
C CYS A 58 10.03 -2.32 -3.60
N SER A 59 8.72 -2.09 -3.49
CA SER A 59 7.69 -3.12 -3.37
C SER A 59 7.46 -3.92 -4.66
N GLU A 60 7.77 -3.35 -5.82
CA GLU A 60 7.71 -4.04 -7.12
C GLU A 60 9.06 -4.65 -7.55
N GLY A 61 10.11 -4.50 -6.71
CA GLY A 61 11.40 -5.16 -6.93
C GLY A 61 12.35 -4.42 -7.87
N TYR A 62 12.09 -3.15 -8.18
CA TYR A 62 13.03 -2.29 -8.92
C TYR A 62 14.25 -1.87 -8.09
N GLY A 63 14.15 -1.99 -6.75
CA GLY A 63 15.17 -1.59 -5.79
C GLY A 63 14.68 -0.53 -4.82
N CYS A 64 15.43 -0.35 -3.72
CA CYS A 64 15.14 0.65 -2.70
C CYS A 64 16.15 1.80 -2.79
N PHE A 65 15.66 3.03 -2.94
CA PHE A 65 16.45 4.24 -3.24
C PHE A 65 16.16 5.36 -2.24
N PRO A 66 16.45 5.22 -0.94
CA PRO A 66 16.02 6.16 0.10
C PRO A 66 16.54 7.59 -0.12
N ASP A 67 17.75 7.72 -0.65
CA ASP A 67 18.44 9.01 -0.85
C ASP A 67 18.20 9.63 -2.24
N ALA A 68 17.42 8.97 -3.11
CA ALA A 68 17.19 9.46 -4.45
C ALA A 68 16.43 10.77 -4.48
N LYS A 69 16.79 11.62 -5.41
CA LYS A 69 16.07 12.84 -5.70
C LYS A 69 14.85 12.53 -6.56
N ILE A 70 13.68 12.87 -6.07
CA ILE A 70 12.41 12.69 -6.77
C ILE A 70 11.85 14.07 -7.11
N GLU A 71 11.46 14.24 -8.36
CA GLU A 71 10.76 15.41 -8.86
C GLU A 71 9.35 15.05 -9.29
N ALA A 72 8.40 15.95 -9.06
CA ALA A 72 7.00 15.74 -9.45
C ALA A 72 6.47 16.99 -10.15
N GLU A 73 5.92 16.83 -11.35
CA GLU A 73 5.40 17.89 -12.18
C GLU A 73 3.98 17.56 -12.67
N GLN A 74 3.08 18.52 -12.55
CA GLN A 74 1.74 18.39 -13.12
C GLN A 74 1.77 18.80 -14.59
N THR A 75 1.25 17.93 -15.45
CA THR A 75 1.14 18.19 -16.89
C THR A 75 -0.05 19.10 -17.21
N LEU A 76 -0.06 19.68 -18.39
CA LEU A 76 -1.20 20.48 -18.90
C LEU A 76 -2.50 19.67 -19.03
N SER A 77 -2.39 18.35 -19.19
CA SER A 77 -3.54 17.43 -19.25
C SER A 77 -4.11 17.06 -17.89
N GLY A 78 -3.47 17.51 -16.78
CA GLY A 78 -3.88 17.22 -15.41
C GLY A 78 -3.31 15.93 -14.82
N SER A 79 -2.57 15.14 -15.59
CA SER A 79 -1.77 14.02 -15.04
C SER A 79 -0.53 14.54 -14.30
N VAL A 80 0.15 13.65 -13.57
CA VAL A 80 1.37 13.98 -12.84
C VAL A 80 2.49 13.07 -13.29
N ASN A 81 3.64 13.66 -13.67
CA ASN A 81 4.89 12.93 -13.87
C ASN A 81 5.69 12.98 -12.59
N VAL A 82 6.17 11.82 -12.15
CA VAL A 82 7.07 11.67 -11.00
C VAL A 82 8.31 10.96 -11.48
N SER A 83 9.45 11.60 -11.37
CA SER A 83 10.72 11.11 -11.92
C SER A 83 11.80 10.97 -10.86
N ILE A 84 12.63 9.94 -11.02
CA ILE A 84 13.88 9.74 -10.28
C ILE A 84 15.07 10.13 -11.15
N ASP A 85 16.09 10.69 -10.56
CA ASP A 85 17.29 11.22 -11.21
C ASP A 85 18.38 10.16 -11.51
N GLN A 86 18.01 8.89 -11.50
CA GLN A 86 18.92 7.77 -11.76
C GLN A 86 18.24 6.64 -12.55
N PRO A 87 18.99 5.83 -13.31
CA PRO A 87 18.44 4.71 -14.05
C PRO A 87 17.98 3.59 -13.11
N ILE A 88 16.79 3.07 -13.36
CA ILE A 88 16.23 1.91 -12.69
C ILE A 88 16.04 0.81 -13.72
N SER A 89 16.61 -0.37 -13.45
CA SER A 89 16.39 -1.56 -14.29
C SER A 89 15.18 -2.33 -13.80
N SER A 90 14.33 -2.77 -14.74
CA SER A 90 13.24 -3.70 -14.39
C SER A 90 13.84 -4.99 -13.82
N PRO A 91 13.27 -5.56 -12.75
CA PRO A 91 13.72 -6.83 -12.19
C PRO A 91 13.61 -8.00 -13.21
N ASP A 92 12.68 -7.88 -14.15
CA ASP A 92 12.48 -8.83 -15.25
C ASP A 92 12.54 -8.12 -16.59
N SER A 93 13.44 -8.57 -17.47
CA SER A 93 13.56 -8.05 -18.85
C SER A 93 12.28 -8.23 -19.69
N ASN A 94 11.36 -9.07 -19.26
CA ASN A 94 10.08 -9.35 -19.92
C ASN A 94 8.88 -8.60 -19.32
N ARG A 95 9.01 -7.91 -18.18
CA ARG A 95 7.92 -7.11 -17.62
C ARG A 95 7.78 -5.83 -18.42
N GLY A 96 6.68 -5.73 -19.16
CA GLY A 96 6.24 -4.47 -19.77
C GLY A 96 5.89 -3.42 -18.71
N VAL A 97 5.56 -2.20 -19.17
CA VAL A 97 5.10 -1.12 -18.29
C VAL A 97 3.89 -1.60 -17.46
N ILE A 98 4.01 -1.55 -16.13
CA ILE A 98 2.92 -1.88 -15.22
C ILE A 98 1.83 -0.81 -15.40
N THR A 99 0.70 -1.20 -15.98
CA THR A 99 -0.44 -0.30 -16.24
C THR A 99 -1.58 -0.45 -15.23
N SER A 100 -1.41 -1.32 -14.25
CA SER A 100 -2.37 -1.52 -13.17
C SER A 100 -1.65 -1.58 -11.82
N SER A 101 -2.38 -1.31 -10.75
CA SER A 101 -1.87 -1.37 -9.36
C SER A 101 -1.46 -2.78 -8.91
N CYS A 102 -1.41 -3.76 -9.81
CA CYS A 102 -1.14 -5.16 -9.53
C CYS A 102 -0.01 -5.63 -10.44
N GLY A 103 1.14 -6.00 -9.88
CA GLY A 103 2.30 -6.55 -10.59
C GLY A 103 2.05 -7.90 -11.31
N ALA A 104 0.83 -8.43 -11.27
CA ALA A 104 0.45 -9.70 -11.88
C ALA A 104 0.05 -9.59 -13.37
N CYS A 105 -0.01 -8.40 -13.96
CA CYS A 105 -0.61 -8.20 -15.29
C CYS A 105 0.12 -8.89 -16.45
N ASN A 106 1.37 -9.30 -16.25
CA ASN A 106 2.21 -9.90 -17.29
C ASN A 106 2.70 -11.31 -16.90
N ALA A 107 2.19 -11.90 -15.81
CA ALA A 107 2.58 -13.25 -15.40
C ALA A 107 1.75 -14.30 -16.15
N ASP A 108 2.43 -15.29 -16.77
CA ASP A 108 1.80 -16.40 -17.47
C ASP A 108 1.29 -17.51 -16.52
N GLY A 109 1.71 -17.49 -15.24
CA GLY A 109 1.31 -18.47 -14.23
C GLY A 109 1.58 -18.06 -12.78
N LEU A 110 1.01 -18.84 -11.85
CA LEU A 110 1.19 -18.57 -10.41
C LEU A 110 2.64 -18.79 -9.94
N GLU A 111 3.39 -19.68 -10.58
CA GLU A 111 4.80 -19.95 -10.24
C GLU A 111 5.66 -18.73 -10.51
N GLU A 112 5.44 -18.05 -11.63
CA GLU A 112 6.13 -16.83 -12.00
C GLU A 112 5.84 -15.67 -11.02
N LEU A 113 4.61 -15.59 -10.50
CA LEU A 113 4.24 -14.62 -9.46
C LEU A 113 5.01 -14.80 -8.14
N MET A 114 5.43 -16.02 -7.85
CA MET A 114 6.15 -16.39 -6.62
C MET A 114 7.66 -16.23 -6.76
N GLU A 115 8.17 -16.15 -8.00
CA GLU A 115 9.59 -16.08 -8.28
C GLU A 115 10.21 -14.82 -7.68
N GLY A 116 11.37 -14.98 -7.04
CA GLY A 116 12.12 -13.88 -6.43
C GLY A 116 11.51 -13.29 -5.15
N LEU A 117 10.40 -13.84 -4.63
CA LEU A 117 9.89 -13.41 -3.32
C LEU A 117 10.76 -13.99 -2.19
N PRO A 118 11.13 -13.17 -1.18
CA PRO A 118 11.98 -13.62 -0.09
C PRO A 118 11.25 -14.55 0.88
N MET A 119 11.99 -15.54 1.41
CA MET A 119 11.50 -16.42 2.48
C MET A 119 11.77 -15.79 3.86
N TYR A 120 10.80 -15.92 4.75
CA TYR A 120 10.90 -15.47 6.14
C TYR A 120 11.14 -16.65 7.06
N SER A 121 12.29 -16.67 7.73
CA SER A 121 12.67 -17.72 8.68
C SER A 121 12.49 -17.31 10.14
N SER A 122 12.40 -16.01 10.43
CA SER A 122 12.25 -15.51 11.79
C SER A 122 10.80 -15.61 12.25
N ILE A 123 10.58 -16.41 13.27
CA ILE A 123 9.30 -16.45 13.99
C ILE A 123 9.32 -15.24 14.93
N HIS A 124 8.77 -14.11 14.49
CA HIS A 124 8.45 -13.05 15.44
C HIS A 124 7.47 -13.63 16.48
N LEU A 125 7.68 -13.33 17.74
CA LEU A 125 6.77 -13.72 18.80
C LEU A 125 5.34 -13.30 18.43
N PRO A 126 4.33 -14.14 18.71
CA PRO A 126 2.95 -13.76 18.46
C PRO A 126 2.62 -12.51 19.25
N ILE A 127 2.11 -11.48 18.59
CA ILE A 127 1.64 -10.28 19.25
C ILE A 127 0.22 -10.55 19.73
N GLU A 128 -0.07 -10.17 20.95
CA GLU A 128 -1.39 -10.37 21.53
C GLU A 128 -2.47 -9.65 20.72
N HIS A 129 -3.54 -10.37 20.44
CA HIS A 129 -4.69 -9.86 19.67
C HIS A 129 -5.21 -8.48 20.12
N PRO A 130 -5.36 -8.18 21.44
CA PRO A 130 -5.80 -6.86 21.89
C PRO A 130 -4.86 -5.71 21.45
N ILE A 131 -3.56 -5.95 21.41
CA ILE A 131 -2.56 -4.96 20.99
C ILE A 131 -2.74 -4.64 19.50
N LEU A 132 -2.87 -5.67 18.66
CA LEU A 132 -3.12 -5.50 17.21
C LEU A 132 -4.43 -4.76 16.96
N TYR A 133 -5.48 -5.10 17.70
CA TYR A 133 -6.76 -4.42 17.57
C TYR A 133 -6.69 -2.94 17.99
N GLN A 134 -6.02 -2.62 19.10
CA GLN A 134 -5.83 -1.23 19.54
C GLN A 134 -5.03 -0.41 18.51
N ALA A 135 -3.98 -0.98 17.93
CA ALA A 135 -3.22 -0.32 16.88
C ALA A 135 -4.10 -0.02 15.66
N LEU A 136 -4.96 -0.96 15.26
CA LEU A 136 -5.91 -0.77 14.16
C LEU A 136 -6.96 0.31 14.46
N GLU A 137 -7.49 0.37 15.67
CA GLU A 137 -8.43 1.43 16.08
C GLU A 137 -7.72 2.81 16.09
N SER A 138 -6.47 2.86 16.56
CA SER A 138 -5.67 4.09 16.49
C SER A 138 -5.45 4.54 15.04
N MET A 139 -5.18 3.60 14.14
CA MET A 139 -5.05 3.88 12.71
C MET A 139 -6.32 4.53 12.15
N LYS A 140 -7.51 4.05 12.50
CA LYS A 140 -8.78 4.62 12.04
C LYS A 140 -8.95 6.09 12.43
N THR A 141 -8.52 6.47 13.63
CA THR A 141 -8.63 7.85 14.10
C THR A 141 -7.68 8.82 13.41
N LEU A 142 -6.63 8.29 12.78
CA LEU A 142 -5.61 9.07 12.08
C LEU A 142 -5.89 9.21 10.57
N GLN A 143 -6.92 8.54 10.04
CA GLN A 143 -7.29 8.58 8.62
C GLN A 143 -8.09 9.85 8.29
N ILE A 144 -7.40 10.98 8.15
CA ILE A 144 -8.02 12.29 7.89
C ILE A 144 -8.70 12.32 6.53
N GLY A 145 -8.05 11.78 5.50
CA GLY A 145 -8.61 11.75 4.14
C GLY A 145 -9.86 10.88 4.05
N PHE A 146 -9.89 9.74 4.74
CA PHE A 146 -11.08 8.90 4.85
C PHE A 146 -12.19 9.61 5.66
N ALA A 147 -11.85 10.27 6.76
CA ALA A 147 -12.83 11.01 7.55
C ALA A 147 -13.52 12.12 6.75
N ASP A 148 -12.76 12.80 5.87
CA ASP A 148 -13.27 13.89 5.04
C ASP A 148 -14.10 13.40 3.85
N THR A 149 -13.74 12.26 3.26
CA THR A 149 -14.25 11.85 1.94
C THR A 149 -14.99 10.52 1.92
N GLY A 150 -14.73 9.66 2.93
CA GLY A 150 -15.20 8.27 2.93
C GLY A 150 -14.57 7.38 1.82
N GLY A 151 -13.70 7.93 0.98
CA GLY A 151 -13.23 7.29 -0.26
C GLY A 151 -11.77 6.84 -0.26
N MET A 152 -11.04 6.96 0.86
CA MET A 152 -9.63 6.61 0.91
C MET A 152 -9.34 5.31 1.67
N HIS A 153 -8.34 4.60 1.21
CA HIS A 153 -7.68 3.52 1.93
C HIS A 153 -6.46 4.05 2.69
N ALA A 154 -6.09 3.36 3.76
CA ALA A 154 -4.89 3.65 4.50
C ALA A 154 -4.03 2.41 4.72
N ALA A 155 -2.72 2.63 4.78
CA ALA A 155 -1.75 1.69 5.31
C ALA A 155 -0.87 2.40 6.34
N ALA A 156 -0.29 1.64 7.27
CA ALA A 156 0.62 2.16 8.28
C ALA A 156 1.62 1.08 8.70
N LEU A 157 2.79 1.49 9.19
CA LEU A 157 3.72 0.61 9.89
C LEU A 157 3.42 0.64 11.38
N TRP A 158 3.65 -0.49 12.02
CA TRP A 158 3.55 -0.62 13.46
C TRP A 158 4.72 -1.43 14.00
N ASN A 159 5.32 -0.93 15.07
CA ASN A 159 6.39 -1.60 15.79
C ASN A 159 6.04 -1.68 17.27
N HIS A 160 6.42 -2.80 17.93
CA HIS A 160 6.07 -3.03 19.33
C HIS A 160 6.58 -1.92 20.29
N HIS A 161 7.72 -1.32 19.97
CA HIS A 161 8.35 -0.29 20.80
C HIS A 161 7.89 1.12 20.47
N LEU A 162 7.58 1.38 19.19
CA LEU A 162 7.31 2.71 18.66
C LEU A 162 5.83 2.98 18.35
N GLY A 163 5.01 1.91 18.37
CA GLY A 163 3.59 2.01 18.03
C GLY A 163 3.35 2.24 16.53
N LEU A 164 2.19 2.83 16.22
CA LEU A 164 1.75 3.11 14.86
C LEU A 164 2.44 4.35 14.28
N ARG A 165 2.98 4.21 13.07
CA ARG A 165 3.70 5.29 12.37
C ARG A 165 3.61 5.13 10.85
N HIS A 166 4.12 6.11 10.12
CA HIS A 166 4.14 6.10 8.64
C HIS A 166 2.78 5.87 7.99
N LEU A 167 1.70 6.35 8.63
CA LEU A 167 0.37 6.25 8.05
C LEU A 167 0.30 7.09 6.77
N ARG A 168 -0.15 6.46 5.68
CA ARG A 168 -0.43 7.11 4.41
C ARG A 168 -1.79 6.68 3.87
N GLU A 169 -2.43 7.63 3.19
CA GLU A 169 -3.74 7.41 2.58
C GLU A 169 -3.68 7.60 1.07
N ASP A 170 -4.49 6.83 0.36
CA ASP A 170 -4.71 6.94 -1.07
C ASP A 170 -6.09 6.37 -1.43
N ILE A 171 -6.68 6.81 -2.54
CA ILE A 171 -7.90 6.20 -3.08
C ILE A 171 -7.65 4.74 -3.50
N GLY A 172 -6.42 4.41 -3.89
CA GLY A 172 -5.94 3.07 -4.22
C GLY A 172 -5.24 2.39 -3.03
N ARG A 173 -5.73 1.23 -2.58
CA ARG A 173 -5.12 0.50 -1.46
C ARG A 173 -3.64 0.13 -1.69
N HIS A 174 -3.24 -0.15 -2.93
CA HIS A 174 -1.85 -0.47 -3.30
C HIS A 174 -0.95 0.75 -3.16
N ASN A 175 -1.42 1.90 -3.62
CA ASN A 175 -0.69 3.15 -3.49
C ASN A 175 -0.54 3.56 -2.01
N ALA A 176 -1.56 3.32 -1.17
CA ALA A 176 -1.44 3.56 0.28
C ALA A 176 -0.31 2.74 0.89
N VAL A 177 -0.17 1.46 0.49
CA VAL A 177 0.94 0.58 0.89
C VAL A 177 2.28 1.12 0.37
N ASP A 178 2.35 1.44 -0.91
CA ASP A 178 3.58 2.00 -1.50
C ASP A 178 4.00 3.29 -0.81
N LYS A 179 3.09 4.23 -0.58
CA LYS A 179 3.38 5.46 0.17
C LYS A 179 3.89 5.19 1.59
N THR A 180 3.30 4.21 2.27
CA THR A 180 3.70 3.80 3.63
C THR A 180 5.12 3.23 3.63
N ILE A 181 5.44 2.32 2.70
CA ILE A 181 6.78 1.76 2.53
C ILE A 181 7.78 2.87 2.18
N GLY A 182 7.45 3.73 1.21
CA GLY A 182 8.31 4.85 0.82
C GLY A 182 8.59 5.83 1.96
N SER A 183 7.57 6.10 2.79
CA SER A 183 7.75 6.91 4.01
C SER A 183 8.74 6.26 4.98
N GLY A 184 8.65 4.95 5.19
CA GLY A 184 9.59 4.22 6.03
C GLY A 184 11.01 4.24 5.46
N LEU A 185 11.16 4.07 4.13
CA LEU A 185 12.46 4.15 3.46
C LEU A 185 13.15 5.48 3.66
N ILE A 186 12.41 6.60 3.49
CA ILE A 186 12.95 7.96 3.68
C ILE A 186 13.48 8.17 5.11
N GLU A 187 12.83 7.57 6.10
CA GLU A 187 13.23 7.68 7.51
C GLU A 187 14.19 6.57 7.96
N GLY A 188 14.67 5.73 7.04
CA GLY A 188 15.65 4.68 7.33
C GLY A 188 15.11 3.56 8.22
N VAL A 189 13.82 3.24 8.09
CA VAL A 189 13.17 2.17 8.88
C VAL A 189 13.72 0.81 8.47
N SER A 190 14.07 -0.02 9.46
CA SER A 190 14.30 -1.46 9.27
C SER A 190 12.94 -2.18 9.30
N PHE A 191 12.54 -2.76 8.18
CA PHE A 191 11.21 -3.33 8.02
C PHE A 191 11.02 -4.71 8.64
N ASP A 192 12.09 -5.38 9.02
CA ASP A 192 12.08 -6.73 9.61
C ASP A 192 11.36 -6.78 10.97
N GLU A 193 11.30 -5.66 11.70
CA GLU A 193 10.56 -5.52 12.96
C GLU A 193 9.18 -4.88 12.81
N GLU A 194 8.81 -4.50 11.59
CA GLU A 194 7.56 -3.78 11.34
C GLU A 194 6.42 -4.73 10.95
N LEU A 195 5.21 -4.35 11.34
CA LEU A 195 3.98 -4.92 10.85
C LEU A 195 3.31 -3.92 9.91
N LEU A 196 2.74 -4.43 8.81
CA LEU A 196 1.94 -3.64 7.89
C LEU A 196 0.46 -3.69 8.27
N PHE A 197 -0.12 -2.56 8.64
CA PHE A 197 -1.54 -2.40 8.94
C PHE A 197 -2.29 -1.86 7.73
N LEU A 198 -3.48 -2.43 7.45
CA LEU A 198 -4.30 -2.09 6.28
C LEU A 198 -5.74 -1.79 6.69
N SER A 199 -6.30 -0.71 6.19
CA SER A 199 -7.74 -0.39 6.30
C SER A 199 -8.61 -1.23 5.36
N GLY A 200 -8.02 -1.96 4.42
CA GLY A 200 -8.69 -2.68 3.35
C GLY A 200 -8.50 -4.19 3.41
N ARG A 201 -8.64 -4.82 2.24
CA ARG A 201 -8.42 -6.26 2.01
C ARG A 201 -6.95 -6.55 1.74
N CYS A 202 -6.52 -7.77 2.07
CA CYS A 202 -5.20 -8.30 1.74
C CYS A 202 -5.31 -9.28 0.56
N GLY A 203 -4.94 -8.84 -0.64
CA GLY A 203 -4.77 -9.68 -1.82
C GLY A 203 -3.33 -10.19 -1.92
N TRP A 204 -3.08 -11.05 -2.91
CA TRP A 204 -1.74 -11.53 -3.23
C TRP A 204 -0.74 -10.39 -3.47
N ASP A 205 -1.18 -9.38 -4.21
CA ASP A 205 -0.45 -8.18 -4.55
C ASP A 205 0.13 -7.46 -3.32
N ILE A 206 -0.66 -7.34 -2.25
CA ILE A 206 -0.22 -6.75 -0.98
C ILE A 206 0.79 -7.65 -0.26
N VAL A 207 0.59 -8.97 -0.29
CA VAL A 207 1.56 -9.93 0.30
C VAL A 207 2.90 -9.84 -0.43
N ALA A 208 2.89 -9.80 -1.77
CA ALA A 208 4.10 -9.66 -2.56
C ALA A 208 4.85 -8.35 -2.29
N LYS A 209 4.11 -7.22 -2.19
CA LYS A 209 4.69 -5.91 -1.84
C LYS A 209 5.32 -5.92 -0.44
N ALA A 210 4.61 -6.43 0.55
CA ALA A 210 5.12 -6.56 1.92
C ALA A 210 6.38 -7.44 1.97
N ALA A 211 6.34 -8.60 1.28
CA ALA A 211 7.46 -9.52 1.20
C ALA A 211 8.71 -8.85 0.62
N ARG A 212 8.61 -8.23 -0.56
CA ARG A 212 9.75 -7.56 -1.21
C ARG A 212 10.31 -6.40 -0.39
N SER A 213 9.48 -5.78 0.44
CA SER A 213 9.89 -4.67 1.32
C SER A 213 10.49 -5.13 2.66
N GLY A 214 10.53 -6.43 2.95
CA GLY A 214 11.07 -6.94 4.21
C GLY A 214 10.05 -7.10 5.34
N ILE A 215 8.75 -6.91 5.08
CA ILE A 215 7.69 -6.97 6.08
C ILE A 215 7.07 -8.37 6.13
N GLY A 216 7.29 -9.10 7.22
CA GLY A 216 6.81 -10.49 7.38
C GLY A 216 5.41 -10.65 7.98
N THR A 217 4.78 -9.58 8.46
CA THR A 217 3.46 -9.67 9.12
C THR A 217 2.50 -8.58 8.62
N ILE A 218 1.29 -8.96 8.26
CA ILE A 218 0.23 -8.06 7.79
C ILE A 218 -0.99 -8.16 8.71
N VAL A 219 -1.58 -7.02 9.06
CA VAL A 219 -2.82 -6.92 9.85
C VAL A 219 -3.84 -6.14 9.03
N CYS A 220 -5.03 -6.69 8.77
CA CYS A 220 -6.03 -6.02 7.95
C CYS A 220 -7.46 -6.16 8.52
N ILE A 221 -8.26 -5.11 8.27
CA ILE A 221 -9.70 -5.09 8.64
C ILE A 221 -10.47 -6.06 7.74
N GLY A 222 -10.12 -6.09 6.46
CA GLY A 222 -10.83 -6.83 5.44
C GLY A 222 -10.41 -8.30 5.32
N ALA A 223 -10.95 -8.95 4.29
CA ALA A 223 -10.66 -10.34 3.96
C ALA A 223 -9.25 -10.51 3.37
N CYS A 224 -8.69 -11.70 3.55
CA CYS A 224 -7.56 -12.20 2.79
C CYS A 224 -8.06 -13.10 1.65
N SER A 225 -7.39 -13.08 0.50
CA SER A 225 -7.66 -14.02 -0.60
C SER A 225 -6.96 -15.38 -0.37
N THR A 226 -7.43 -16.42 -1.06
CA THR A 226 -6.78 -17.75 -1.00
C THR A 226 -5.34 -17.70 -1.48
N LEU A 227 -5.08 -17.04 -2.61
CA LEU A 227 -3.72 -16.89 -3.15
C LEU A 227 -2.81 -16.12 -2.18
N ALA A 228 -3.30 -15.06 -1.54
CA ALA A 228 -2.55 -14.35 -0.51
C ALA A 228 -2.22 -15.25 0.70
N ALA A 229 -3.18 -16.07 1.13
CA ALA A 229 -3.01 -17.01 2.24
C ALA A 229 -1.96 -18.09 1.92
N ASP A 230 -2.03 -18.67 0.72
CA ASP A 230 -1.10 -19.72 0.28
C ASP A 230 0.31 -19.16 0.08
N THR A 231 0.43 -17.95 -0.51
CA THR A 231 1.70 -17.25 -0.65
C THR A 231 2.31 -16.93 0.72
N ALA A 232 1.54 -16.38 1.65
CA ALA A 232 2.04 -16.07 3.00
C ALA A 232 2.56 -17.31 3.72
N ARG A 233 1.84 -18.45 3.62
CA ARG A 233 2.32 -19.73 4.18
C ARG A 233 3.63 -20.20 3.53
N SER A 234 3.71 -20.15 2.22
CA SER A 234 4.91 -20.55 1.47
C SER A 234 6.12 -19.71 1.83
N LEU A 235 5.93 -18.41 2.06
CA LEU A 235 7.01 -17.48 2.41
C LEU A 235 7.32 -17.43 3.91
N GLY A 236 6.57 -18.11 4.77
CA GLY A 236 6.73 -18.01 6.24
C GLY A 236 6.20 -16.70 6.83
N MET A 237 5.37 -15.98 6.11
CA MET A 237 4.72 -14.74 6.55
C MET A 237 3.46 -15.01 7.38
N ARG A 238 2.96 -13.97 8.05
CA ARG A 238 1.70 -14.01 8.82
C ARG A 238 0.70 -12.98 8.32
N ILE A 239 -0.57 -13.35 8.32
CA ILE A 239 -1.67 -12.42 8.03
C ILE A 239 -2.71 -12.56 9.13
N TYR A 240 -3.06 -11.44 9.75
CA TYR A 240 -4.23 -11.30 10.62
C TYR A 240 -5.31 -10.55 9.85
N SER A 241 -6.33 -11.25 9.38
CA SER A 241 -7.45 -10.70 8.61
C SER A 241 -8.74 -10.69 9.42
N PHE A 242 -9.75 -9.93 8.93
CA PHE A 242 -11.02 -9.72 9.65
C PHE A 242 -10.81 -9.29 11.11
N MET A 243 -9.81 -8.42 11.34
CA MET A 243 -9.47 -7.96 12.68
C MET A 243 -10.64 -7.20 13.31
N LYS A 244 -11.21 -7.77 14.38
CA LYS A 244 -12.28 -7.22 15.21
C LYS A 244 -11.85 -7.23 16.66
N ARG A 245 -12.62 -6.61 17.53
CA ARG A 245 -12.32 -6.50 18.96
C ARG A 245 -12.03 -7.85 19.65
N GLU A 246 -12.79 -8.89 19.31
CA GLU A 246 -12.75 -10.19 20.01
C GLU A 246 -12.37 -11.36 19.09
N SER A 247 -12.08 -11.10 17.82
CA SER A 247 -11.77 -12.15 16.85
C SER A 247 -10.96 -11.64 15.68
N SER A 248 -10.16 -12.53 15.12
CA SER A 248 -9.48 -12.37 13.82
C SER A 248 -9.26 -13.74 13.19
N VAL A 249 -8.93 -13.75 11.91
CA VAL A 249 -8.46 -14.95 11.21
C VAL A 249 -6.96 -14.82 11.04
N ALA A 250 -6.19 -15.72 11.63
CA ALA A 250 -4.75 -15.77 11.52
C ALA A 250 -4.32 -16.84 10.51
N ILE A 251 -3.38 -16.50 9.64
CA ILE A 251 -2.84 -17.34 8.54
C ILE A 251 -1.32 -17.28 8.61
N GLY A 252 -0.65 -18.41 8.31
CA GLY A 252 0.80 -18.55 8.34
C GLY A 252 1.31 -19.29 9.57
N LEU A 253 2.59 -19.15 9.90
CA LEU A 253 3.20 -19.80 11.06
C LEU A 253 2.65 -19.18 12.35
N LEU A 254 1.81 -19.93 13.03
CA LEU A 254 1.35 -19.63 14.37
C LEU A 254 2.17 -20.49 15.32
N SER A 255 2.92 -19.86 16.23
CA SER A 255 3.49 -20.60 17.38
C SER A 255 2.35 -21.06 18.27
N HIS A 256 2.26 -22.37 18.50
CA HIS A 256 1.36 -22.96 19.50
C HIS A 256 1.96 -22.81 20.90
#